data_ebe016ba79bae63e5797b6e2eaf32ec5
#
_entry.id   ebe016ba79bae63e5797b6e2eaf32ec5
#
_cell.length_a   1.000
_cell.length_b   1.000
_cell.length_c   1.000
_cell.angle_alpha   90.00
_cell.angle_beta   90.00
_cell.angle_gamma   90.00
#
_symmetry.space_group_name_H-M   'P 1'
#
loop_
_entity.id
_entity.type
_entity.pdbx_description
1 polymer ?
#
loop_
_entity_poly.entity_id
_entity_poly.type
_entity_poly.pdbx_seq_one_letter_code
_entity_poly.pdbx_strand_id
1 'polypeptide(L)'
;MAQYPPICEIIEYEAGKTYQIDGFKIDVIKQNHGNMDSLGYVIDDKIAYNLDVKFFYDETYLDKIKEIECLIIGCLRYEEHPAHADYEQILKWIEYVKPKVTYLSHMTALIDYVTEYEKLSKMNIFPSYDGCVINL
;
A
#
# COMPACT_ATOMS: atom_id res chain seq x y z
N MET A 1 -42.99 0.07 -4.06
CA MET A 1 -41.74 0.73 -4.52
C MET A 1 -41.09 -0.17 -5.55
N ALA A 2 -40.78 0.33 -6.72
CA ALA A 2 -40.00 -0.43 -7.71
C ALA A 2 -38.59 -0.65 -7.14
N GLN A 3 -38.22 -1.89 -6.89
CA GLN A 3 -36.89 -2.25 -6.45
C GLN A 3 -36.04 -2.38 -7.72
N TYR A 4 -35.17 -1.40 -7.93
CA TYR A 4 -34.21 -1.50 -9.04
C TYR A 4 -33.22 -2.63 -8.75
N PRO A 5 -32.86 -3.46 -9.75
CA PRO A 5 -31.82 -4.45 -9.56
C PRO A 5 -30.48 -3.77 -9.22
N PRO A 6 -29.62 -4.42 -8.45
CA PRO A 6 -28.28 -3.88 -8.16
C PRO A 6 -27.51 -3.64 -9.45
N ILE A 7 -26.80 -2.51 -9.52
CA ILE A 7 -26.01 -2.10 -10.69
C ILE A 7 -24.72 -2.90 -10.79
N CYS A 8 -24.25 -3.46 -9.66
CA CYS A 8 -23.00 -4.22 -9.55
C CYS A 8 -23.16 -5.40 -8.59
N GLU A 9 -22.34 -6.40 -8.77
CA GLU A 9 -22.14 -7.47 -7.80
C GLU A 9 -21.11 -7.01 -6.76
N ILE A 10 -21.42 -7.23 -5.47
CA ILE A 10 -20.50 -6.92 -4.37
C ILE A 10 -19.74 -8.19 -4.03
N ILE A 11 -18.41 -8.14 -4.12
CA ILE A 11 -17.51 -9.21 -3.69
C ILE A 11 -16.82 -8.73 -2.41
N GLU A 12 -17.03 -9.46 -1.31
CA GLU A 12 -16.37 -9.17 -0.03
C GLU A 12 -15.04 -9.95 0.04
N TYR A 13 -13.97 -9.22 0.40
CA TYR A 13 -12.67 -9.82 0.64
C TYR A 13 -12.44 -10.09 2.12
N GLU A 14 -11.93 -11.27 2.42
CA GLU A 14 -11.52 -11.67 3.76
C GLU A 14 -9.99 -11.67 3.87
N ALA A 15 -9.48 -11.06 4.93
CA ALA A 15 -8.05 -11.07 5.23
C ALA A 15 -7.51 -12.50 5.42
N GLY A 16 -6.32 -12.76 4.92
CA GLY A 16 -5.66 -14.07 4.96
C GLY A 16 -6.10 -15.03 3.85
N LYS A 17 -6.96 -14.58 2.93
CA LYS A 17 -7.41 -15.38 1.77
C LYS A 17 -6.77 -14.90 0.47
N THR A 18 -6.71 -15.79 -0.49
CA THR A 18 -6.27 -15.55 -1.86
C THR A 18 -7.46 -15.64 -2.80
N TYR A 19 -7.56 -14.69 -3.70
CA TYR A 19 -8.62 -14.60 -4.72
C TYR A 19 -8.03 -14.61 -6.12
N GLN A 20 -8.81 -15.15 -7.08
CA GLN A 20 -8.52 -15.04 -8.51
C GLN A 20 -9.59 -14.16 -9.16
N ILE A 21 -9.20 -12.99 -9.67
CA ILE A 21 -10.12 -12.00 -10.23
C ILE A 21 -9.55 -11.50 -11.55
N ASP A 22 -10.31 -11.71 -12.62
CA ASP A 22 -9.93 -11.29 -13.98
C ASP A 22 -8.52 -11.71 -14.39
N GLY A 23 -8.07 -12.88 -13.93
CA GLY A 23 -6.75 -13.43 -14.22
C GLY A 23 -5.65 -12.99 -13.25
N PHE A 24 -5.93 -12.12 -12.28
CA PHE A 24 -4.98 -11.70 -11.24
C PHE A 24 -5.13 -12.55 -9.98
N LYS A 25 -4.01 -12.97 -9.42
CA LYS A 25 -3.93 -13.53 -8.07
C LYS A 25 -3.87 -12.36 -7.07
N ILE A 26 -4.75 -12.35 -6.09
CA ILE A 26 -4.80 -11.30 -5.06
C ILE A 26 -4.76 -11.94 -3.68
N ASP A 27 -3.68 -11.75 -2.95
CA ASP A 27 -3.58 -12.11 -1.54
C ASP A 27 -4.02 -10.92 -0.68
N VAL A 28 -4.93 -11.15 0.25
CA VAL A 28 -5.53 -10.12 1.10
C VAL A 28 -4.88 -10.10 2.46
N ILE A 29 -4.33 -8.97 2.85
CA ILE A 29 -3.54 -8.78 4.07
C ILE A 29 -4.31 -7.90 5.06
N LYS A 30 -4.38 -8.32 6.31
CA LYS A 30 -4.96 -7.52 7.38
C LYS A 30 -3.95 -6.49 7.89
N GLN A 31 -4.36 -5.23 7.96
CA GLN A 31 -3.58 -4.11 8.47
C GLN A 31 -4.32 -3.41 9.60
N ASN A 32 -3.58 -2.84 10.53
CA ASN A 32 -4.15 -1.91 11.51
C ASN A 32 -4.26 -0.52 10.90
N HIS A 33 -5.36 0.15 11.14
CA HIS A 33 -5.62 1.54 10.80
C HIS A 33 -6.19 2.30 12.00
N GLY A 34 -5.43 2.32 13.10
CA GLY A 34 -5.86 2.95 14.35
C GLY A 34 -6.96 2.15 15.05
N ASN A 35 -8.15 2.73 15.15
CA ASN A 35 -9.30 2.10 15.81
C ASN A 35 -10.04 1.08 14.95
N MET A 36 -9.61 0.88 13.72
CA MET A 36 -10.22 -0.05 12.76
C MET A 36 -9.15 -0.82 12.01
N ASP A 37 -9.57 -1.83 11.30
CA ASP A 37 -8.73 -2.58 10.39
C ASP A 37 -8.90 -2.06 8.97
N SER A 38 -7.86 -2.23 8.15
CA SER A 38 -7.88 -2.04 6.71
C SER A 38 -7.33 -3.29 6.02
N LEU A 39 -7.45 -3.31 4.70
CA LEU A 39 -6.91 -4.39 3.88
C LEU A 39 -5.79 -3.85 2.99
N GLY A 40 -4.69 -4.60 2.95
CA GLY A 40 -3.66 -4.49 1.95
C GLY A 40 -3.74 -5.65 0.97
N TYR A 41 -3.05 -5.56 -0.14
CA TYR A 41 -3.11 -6.54 -1.21
C TYR A 41 -1.72 -6.85 -1.74
N VAL A 42 -1.49 -8.14 -2.05
CA VAL A 42 -0.35 -8.54 -2.87
C VAL A 42 -0.92 -9.11 -4.17
N ILE A 43 -0.55 -8.49 -5.30
CA ILE A 43 -1.09 -8.81 -6.62
C ILE A 43 -0.01 -9.53 -7.42
N ASP A 44 -0.32 -10.75 -7.89
CA ASP A 44 0.56 -11.63 -8.69
C ASP A 44 1.96 -11.85 -8.09
N ASP A 45 2.12 -11.76 -6.78
CA ASP A 45 3.41 -11.79 -6.08
C ASP A 45 4.41 -10.69 -6.57
N LYS A 46 3.90 -9.66 -7.25
CA LYS A 46 4.71 -8.60 -7.86
C LYS A 46 4.47 -7.22 -7.26
N ILE A 47 3.24 -6.93 -6.88
CA ILE A 47 2.84 -5.61 -6.37
C ILE A 47 2.30 -5.78 -4.95
N ALA A 48 2.90 -5.10 -3.98
CA ALA A 48 2.32 -4.93 -2.66
C ALA A 48 1.66 -3.54 -2.57
N TYR A 49 0.38 -3.50 -2.20
CA TYR A 49 -0.43 -2.29 -2.09
C TYR A 49 -0.93 -2.13 -0.66
N ASN A 50 -0.37 -1.17 0.09
CA ASN A 50 -0.59 -0.99 1.51
C ASN A 50 -0.77 0.50 1.84
N LEU A 51 -1.99 1.04 1.78
CA LEU A 51 -2.22 2.48 2.00
C LEU A 51 -2.50 2.83 3.46
N ASP A 52 -3.68 2.48 3.94
CA ASP A 52 -4.15 2.84 5.28
C ASP A 52 -3.56 1.89 6.33
N VAL A 53 -2.26 2.04 6.64
CA VAL A 53 -1.54 1.13 7.51
C VAL A 53 -0.81 1.87 8.64
N LYS A 54 -1.07 1.47 9.88
CA LYS A 54 -0.28 1.85 11.06
C LYS A 54 0.78 0.79 11.36
N PHE A 55 0.40 -0.50 11.32
CA PHE A 55 1.29 -1.66 11.41
C PHE A 55 0.62 -2.89 10.79
N PHE A 56 1.40 -3.91 10.52
CA PHE A 56 0.93 -5.20 10.03
C PHE A 56 0.72 -6.16 11.20
N TYR A 57 -0.42 -6.85 11.25
CA TYR A 57 -0.69 -7.86 12.28
C TYR A 57 0.17 -9.11 12.10
N ASP A 58 0.45 -9.50 10.85
CA ASP A 58 1.35 -10.60 10.53
C ASP A 58 2.80 -10.08 10.53
N GLU A 59 3.55 -10.40 11.57
CA GLU A 59 4.95 -10.02 11.73
C GLU A 59 5.85 -10.56 10.61
N THR A 60 5.43 -11.63 9.91
CA THR A 60 6.17 -12.23 8.79
C THR A 60 5.82 -11.60 7.45
N TYR A 61 4.87 -10.66 7.39
CA TYR A 61 4.41 -10.08 6.13
C TYR A 61 5.52 -9.39 5.35
N LEU A 62 6.35 -8.60 6.00
CA LEU A 62 7.46 -7.91 5.35
C LEU A 62 8.50 -8.88 4.77
N ASP A 63 8.67 -10.06 5.39
CA ASP A 63 9.53 -11.12 4.84
C ASP A 63 8.94 -11.73 3.56
N LYS A 64 7.61 -11.88 3.51
CA LYS A 64 6.90 -12.43 2.35
C LYS A 64 7.00 -11.54 1.11
N ILE A 65 7.14 -10.23 1.29
CA ILE A 65 7.24 -9.26 0.20
C ILE A 65 8.68 -8.76 -0.05
N LYS A 66 9.69 -9.41 0.53
CA LYS A 66 11.09 -9.04 0.26
C LYS A 66 11.40 -9.09 -1.24
N GLU A 67 12.11 -8.06 -1.71
CA GLU A 67 12.54 -7.90 -3.11
C GLU A 67 11.37 -7.89 -4.11
N ILE A 68 10.16 -7.55 -3.64
CA ILE A 68 8.99 -7.42 -4.53
C ILE A 68 9.26 -6.39 -5.64
N GLU A 69 8.61 -6.56 -6.80
CA GLU A 69 8.85 -5.67 -7.93
C GLU A 69 8.39 -4.24 -7.64
N CYS A 70 7.21 -4.08 -7.05
CA CYS A 70 6.67 -2.77 -6.73
C CYS A 70 6.02 -2.76 -5.35
N LEU A 71 6.37 -1.78 -4.52
CA LEU A 71 5.67 -1.47 -3.28
C LEU A 71 4.95 -0.13 -3.43
N ILE A 72 3.63 -0.13 -3.24
CA ILE A 72 2.81 1.08 -3.13
C ILE A 72 2.39 1.19 -1.67
N ILE A 73 2.83 2.24 -0.98
CA ILE A 73 2.61 2.39 0.45
C ILE A 73 2.13 3.79 0.81
N GLY A 74 1.20 3.85 1.77
CA GLY A 74 0.70 5.11 2.29
C GLY A 74 1.76 5.85 3.10
N CYS A 75 1.96 7.14 2.78
CA CYS A 75 2.88 8.05 3.46
C CYS A 75 2.16 9.36 3.76
N LEU A 76 1.35 9.38 4.82
CA LEU A 76 0.41 10.46 5.08
C LEU A 76 1.12 11.78 5.41
N ARG A 77 2.11 11.74 6.31
CA ARG A 77 2.86 12.90 6.82
C ARG A 77 4.16 12.47 7.50
N TYR A 78 5.01 13.44 7.85
CA TYR A 78 6.29 13.17 8.53
C TYR A 78 6.08 12.69 9.97
N GLU A 79 5.21 13.37 10.71
CA GLU A 79 5.00 13.14 12.14
C GLU A 79 4.09 11.93 12.40
N GLU A 80 4.16 11.44 13.62
CA GLU A 80 3.32 10.35 14.10
C GLU A 80 1.82 10.63 13.92
N HIS A 81 1.08 9.59 13.53
CA HIS A 81 -0.37 9.60 13.37
C HIS A 81 -1.00 8.39 14.06
N PRO A 82 -2.18 8.52 14.69
CA PRO A 82 -2.82 7.40 15.38
C PRO A 82 -3.15 6.20 14.49
N ALA A 83 -3.44 6.44 13.22
CA ALA A 83 -3.92 5.42 12.27
C ALA A 83 -2.95 5.10 11.12
N HIS A 84 -1.88 5.87 10.95
CA HIS A 84 -0.89 5.67 9.89
C HIS A 84 0.51 5.53 10.46
N ALA A 85 1.35 4.74 9.80
CA ALA A 85 2.78 4.74 10.07
C ALA A 85 3.36 6.13 9.74
N ASP A 86 4.32 6.57 10.54
CA ASP A 86 5.06 7.79 10.24
C ASP A 86 6.10 7.58 9.13
N TYR A 87 6.63 8.66 8.63
CA TYR A 87 7.58 8.67 7.54
C TYR A 87 8.83 7.81 7.82
N GLU A 88 9.38 7.90 9.02
CA GLU A 88 10.58 7.13 9.38
C GLU A 88 10.30 5.63 9.42
N GLN A 89 9.14 5.23 9.93
CA GLN A 89 8.73 3.83 9.97
C GLN A 89 8.55 3.26 8.56
N ILE A 90 7.96 4.06 7.65
CA ILE A 90 7.80 3.67 6.24
C ILE A 90 9.16 3.46 5.58
N LEU A 91 10.10 4.37 5.78
CA LEU A 91 11.46 4.22 5.22
C LEU A 91 12.19 2.98 5.78
N LYS A 92 12.01 2.65 7.06
CA LYS A 92 12.56 1.41 7.66
C LYS A 92 11.97 0.17 7.02
N TRP A 93 10.67 0.15 6.72
CA TRP A 93 10.04 -0.97 6.02
C TRP A 93 10.58 -1.11 4.60
N ILE A 94 10.72 -0.01 3.87
CA ILE A 94 11.28 -0.01 2.52
C ILE A 94 12.72 -0.52 2.52
N GLU A 95 13.55 -0.06 3.47
CA GLU A 95 14.93 -0.52 3.62
C GLU A 95 15.01 -2.03 3.94
N TYR A 96 14.08 -2.54 4.74
CA TYR A 96 14.00 -3.96 5.08
C TYR A 96 13.52 -4.84 3.92
N VAL A 97 12.45 -4.41 3.25
CA VAL A 97 11.83 -5.14 2.13
C VAL A 97 12.68 -5.10 0.87
N LYS A 98 13.36 -3.99 0.60
CA LYS A 98 14.17 -3.72 -0.60
C LYS A 98 13.40 -3.96 -1.90
N PRO A 99 12.23 -3.31 -2.10
CA PRO A 99 11.50 -3.45 -3.35
C PRO A 99 12.34 -2.93 -4.51
N LYS A 100 12.07 -3.41 -5.74
CA LYS A 100 12.75 -2.87 -6.94
C LYS A 100 12.37 -1.42 -7.19
N VAL A 101 11.11 -1.06 -6.91
CA VAL A 101 10.62 0.32 -6.94
C VAL A 101 9.55 0.52 -5.86
N THR A 102 9.51 1.70 -5.26
CA THR A 102 8.47 2.09 -4.29
C THR A 102 7.78 3.36 -4.74
N TYR A 103 6.46 3.38 -4.59
CA TYR A 103 5.65 4.59 -4.74
C TYR A 103 4.99 4.95 -3.40
N LEU A 104 5.30 6.17 -2.94
CA LEU A 104 4.63 6.76 -1.78
C LEU A 104 3.30 7.37 -2.24
N SER A 105 2.22 7.00 -1.61
CA SER A 105 0.88 7.47 -1.94
C SER A 105 0.15 7.98 -0.69
N HIS A 106 -1.08 8.45 -0.83
CA HIS A 106 -1.90 8.92 0.30
C HIS A 106 -1.24 10.07 1.08
N MET A 107 -0.46 10.91 0.40
CA MET A 107 0.26 12.03 0.99
C MET A 107 -0.66 13.22 1.21
N THR A 108 -0.49 13.90 2.35
CA THR A 108 -1.11 15.21 2.58
C THR A 108 -0.22 16.33 2.03
N ALA A 109 -0.74 17.55 2.02
CA ALA A 109 0.02 18.73 1.65
C ALA A 109 1.24 19.03 2.57
N LEU A 110 1.38 18.28 3.66
CA LEU A 110 2.55 18.38 4.55
C LEU A 110 3.79 17.69 3.98
N ILE A 111 3.63 16.76 3.03
CA ILE A 111 4.73 16.13 2.31
C ILE A 111 5.04 16.98 1.07
N ASP A 112 6.23 17.58 1.03
CA ASP A 112 6.68 18.33 -0.14
C ASP A 112 7.11 17.38 -1.26
N TYR A 113 6.32 17.34 -2.34
CA TYR A 113 6.54 16.42 -3.47
C TYR A 113 7.92 16.59 -4.11
N VAL A 114 8.34 17.82 -4.37
CA VAL A 114 9.59 18.09 -5.10
C VAL A 114 10.79 17.72 -4.25
N THR A 115 10.79 18.13 -2.99
CA THR A 115 11.85 17.79 -2.03
C THR A 115 11.99 16.28 -1.86
N GLU A 116 10.88 15.56 -1.68
CA GLU A 116 10.93 14.11 -1.52
C GLU A 116 11.33 13.39 -2.81
N TYR A 117 10.88 13.86 -3.97
CA TYR A 117 11.31 13.32 -5.25
C TYR A 117 12.84 13.45 -5.44
N GLU A 118 13.40 14.63 -5.20
CA GLU A 118 14.85 14.86 -5.33
C GLU A 118 15.67 14.00 -4.36
N LYS A 119 15.17 13.80 -3.15
CA LYS A 119 15.82 13.04 -2.09
C LYS A 119 15.75 11.54 -2.33
N LEU A 120 14.58 11.01 -2.67
CA LEU A 120 14.27 9.58 -2.64
C LEU A 120 14.41 8.88 -3.99
N SER A 121 14.32 9.60 -5.11
CA SER A 121 14.40 9.01 -6.46
C SER A 121 15.70 8.23 -6.72
N LYS A 122 16.79 8.65 -6.10
CA LYS A 122 18.09 7.96 -6.16
C LYS A 122 18.07 6.56 -5.51
N MET A 123 17.07 6.29 -4.69
CA MET A 123 16.85 5.00 -4.03
C MET A 123 15.68 4.22 -4.65
N ASN A 124 15.22 4.60 -5.85
CA ASN A 124 14.02 4.06 -6.49
C ASN A 124 12.74 4.20 -5.64
N ILE A 125 12.63 5.27 -4.89
CA ILE A 125 11.44 5.64 -4.12
C ILE A 125 10.90 6.94 -4.71
N PHE A 126 9.62 6.95 -5.09
CA PHE A 126 9.00 8.08 -5.77
C PHE A 126 7.70 8.47 -5.08
N PRO A 127 7.48 9.75 -4.75
CA PRO A 127 6.13 10.22 -4.45
C PRO A 127 5.25 10.06 -5.69
N SER A 128 4.05 9.50 -5.53
CA SER A 128 3.09 9.36 -6.63
C SER A 128 2.30 10.65 -6.85
N TYR A 129 1.62 10.75 -7.99
CA TYR A 129 0.76 11.87 -8.36
C TYR A 129 -0.46 11.36 -9.12
N ASP A 130 -1.50 12.19 -9.20
CA ASP A 130 -2.73 11.84 -9.91
C ASP A 130 -2.46 11.60 -11.40
N GLY A 131 -2.84 10.41 -11.87
CA GLY A 131 -2.54 9.97 -13.24
C GLY A 131 -1.16 9.30 -13.40
N CYS A 132 -0.44 9.03 -12.32
CA CYS A 132 0.80 8.25 -12.38
C CYS A 132 0.54 6.84 -12.94
N VAL A 133 1.30 6.46 -13.96
CA VAL A 133 1.25 5.12 -14.57
C VAL A 133 2.53 4.38 -14.25
N ILE A 134 2.39 3.17 -13.72
CA ILE A 134 3.49 2.27 -13.35
C ILE A 134 3.55 1.14 -14.37
N ASN A 135 4.69 0.98 -15.03
CA ASN A 135 4.95 -0.12 -15.95
C ASN A 135 5.93 -1.09 -15.27
N LEU A 136 5.49 -2.34 -15.10
CA LEU A 136 6.25 -3.43 -14.47
C LEU A 136 6.58 -4.51 -15.47
#